data_b92d2c151f472d3fac68807ab522ea5c
#
_entry.id   b92d2c151f472d3fac68807ab522ea5c
#
_cell.length_a   1.000
_cell.length_b   1.000
_cell.length_c   1.000
_cell.angle_alpha   90.00
_cell.angle_beta   90.00
_cell.angle_gamma   90.00
#
_symmetry.space_group_name_H-M   'P 1'
#
loop_
_entity.id
_entity.type
_entity.pdbx_description
1 polymer ?
#
loop_
_entity_poly.entity_id
_entity_poly.type
_entity_poly.pdbx_seq_one_letter_code
_entity_poly.pdbx_strand_id
1 'polypeptide(L)'
;MIVPDINLLVYAYNKQALRHEPAKAWWEATLSGNTTVGLPWVTSSGFIRIMTHRRILEEPISPEDAIDLVRSWLDQPAVVILEPGPRFAGLFLDYLEKLGTAGDLTTDAQLAALAVENQAELHSNDTDFSRFDGLRWRNPLK
;
A
#
# COMPACT_ATOMS: atom_id res chain seq x y z
N MET A 1 -4.13 -4.51 12.52
CA MET A 1 -4.23 -4.54 11.03
C MET A 1 -3.10 -3.73 10.43
N ILE A 2 -2.50 -4.24 9.38
CA ILE A 2 -1.48 -3.55 8.60
C ILE A 2 -2.07 -3.22 7.22
N VAL A 3 -1.93 -1.97 6.79
CA VAL A 3 -2.32 -1.54 5.45
C VAL A 3 -1.03 -1.21 4.68
N PRO A 4 -0.71 -1.95 3.62
CA PRO A 4 0.52 -1.71 2.86
C PRO A 4 0.35 -0.62 1.80
N ASP A 5 1.37 0.22 1.66
CA ASP A 5 1.45 1.16 0.55
C ASP A 5 1.99 0.46 -0.70
N ILE A 6 1.67 1.03 -1.85
CA ILE A 6 2.05 0.51 -3.18
C ILE A 6 3.57 0.35 -3.31
N ASN A 7 4.35 1.35 -2.87
CA ASN A 7 5.80 1.35 -3.07
C ASN A 7 6.50 0.14 -2.45
N LEU A 8 6.07 -0.27 -1.25
CA LEU A 8 6.68 -1.43 -0.58
C LEU A 8 6.45 -2.73 -1.36
N LEU A 9 5.25 -2.89 -1.93
CA LEU A 9 4.93 -4.06 -2.73
C LEU A 9 5.70 -4.07 -4.05
N VAL A 10 5.84 -2.91 -4.68
CA VAL A 10 6.66 -2.78 -5.89
C VAL A 10 8.12 -3.16 -5.59
N TYR A 11 8.69 -2.64 -4.49
CA TYR A 11 10.06 -3.00 -4.09
C TYR A 11 10.19 -4.51 -3.83
N ALA A 12 9.17 -5.12 -3.22
CA ALA A 12 9.21 -6.55 -2.89
C ALA A 12 9.32 -7.46 -4.13
N TYR A 13 8.89 -6.98 -5.29
CA TYR A 13 8.88 -7.77 -6.53
C TYR A 13 9.74 -7.16 -7.65
N ASN A 14 10.29 -5.98 -7.47
CA ASN A 14 11.23 -5.37 -8.41
C ASN A 14 12.67 -5.66 -7.99
N LYS A 15 13.28 -6.65 -8.63
CA LYS A 15 14.64 -7.11 -8.30
C LYS A 15 15.71 -6.04 -8.47
N GLN A 16 15.43 -4.99 -9.22
CA GLN A 16 16.36 -3.88 -9.46
C GLN A 16 16.25 -2.77 -8.43
N ALA A 17 15.22 -2.80 -7.58
CA ALA A 17 15.07 -1.80 -6.54
C ALA A 17 16.13 -1.97 -5.45
N LEU A 18 16.70 -0.84 -4.98
CA LEU A 18 17.68 -0.85 -3.88
C LEU A 18 17.13 -1.52 -2.62
N ARG A 19 15.84 -1.36 -2.38
CA ARG A 19 15.15 -1.87 -1.19
C ARG A 19 14.46 -3.20 -1.44
N HIS A 20 14.80 -3.88 -2.53
CA HIS A 20 14.15 -5.15 -2.90
C HIS A 20 14.22 -6.19 -1.78
N GLU A 21 15.42 -6.53 -1.32
CA GLU A 21 15.59 -7.61 -0.34
C GLU A 21 14.87 -7.34 0.98
N PRO A 22 15.02 -6.16 1.62
CA PRO A 22 14.29 -5.92 2.85
C PRO A 22 12.78 -5.83 2.64
N ALA A 23 12.31 -5.29 1.52
CA ALA A 23 10.87 -5.23 1.23
C ALA A 23 10.29 -6.63 1.00
N LYS A 24 10.99 -7.47 0.27
CA LYS A 24 10.60 -8.86 0.04
C LYS A 24 10.49 -9.62 1.37
N ALA A 25 11.51 -9.50 2.22
CA ALA A 25 11.51 -10.16 3.53
C ALA A 25 10.36 -9.67 4.40
N TRP A 26 10.12 -8.36 4.42
CA TRP A 26 9.00 -7.77 5.15
C TRP A 26 7.65 -8.32 4.66
N TRP A 27 7.45 -8.36 3.33
CA TRP A 27 6.16 -8.80 2.77
C TRP A 27 5.90 -10.27 3.03
N GLU A 28 6.91 -11.12 2.84
CA GLU A 28 6.80 -12.55 3.15
C GLU A 28 6.45 -12.78 4.62
N ALA A 29 7.12 -12.09 5.53
CA ALA A 29 6.84 -12.18 6.96
C ALA A 29 5.42 -11.65 7.30
N THR A 30 4.99 -10.58 6.65
CA THR A 30 3.67 -9.98 6.86
C THR A 30 2.56 -10.92 6.39
N LEU A 31 2.71 -11.51 5.20
CA LEU A 31 1.72 -12.45 4.65
C LEU A 31 1.57 -13.71 5.50
N SER A 32 2.67 -14.21 6.07
CA SER A 32 2.68 -15.43 6.87
C SER A 32 2.49 -15.18 8.37
N GLY A 33 2.35 -13.93 8.78
CA GLY A 33 2.20 -13.55 10.17
C GLY A 33 0.77 -13.69 10.70
N ASN A 34 0.59 -13.28 11.95
CA ASN A 34 -0.68 -13.38 12.65
C ASN A 34 -1.49 -12.09 12.64
N THR A 35 -0.90 -10.99 12.16
CA THR A 35 -1.58 -9.70 12.06
C THR A 35 -2.39 -9.65 10.76
N THR A 36 -3.64 -9.22 10.85
CA THR A 36 -4.48 -9.04 9.67
C THR A 36 -3.89 -7.98 8.75
N VAL A 37 -3.84 -8.29 7.47
CA VAL A 37 -3.44 -7.37 6.40
C VAL A 37 -4.70 -6.88 5.71
N GLY A 38 -4.96 -5.57 5.80
CA GLY A 38 -6.03 -4.93 5.05
C GLY A 38 -5.48 -4.46 3.71
N LEU A 39 -5.91 -5.07 2.63
CA LEU A 39 -5.42 -4.79 1.29
C LEU A 39 -6.47 -4.03 0.48
N PRO A 40 -6.29 -2.69 0.33
CA PRO A 40 -7.23 -1.90 -0.46
C PRO A 40 -7.01 -2.11 -1.96
N TRP A 41 -8.06 -1.94 -2.75
CA TRP A 41 -7.92 -2.00 -4.21
C TRP A 41 -6.98 -0.91 -4.76
N VAL A 42 -6.90 0.25 -4.13
CA VAL A 42 -5.96 1.30 -4.54
C VAL A 42 -4.51 0.79 -4.47
N THR A 43 -4.19 -0.04 -3.48
CA THR A 43 -2.86 -0.64 -3.37
C THR A 43 -2.65 -1.71 -4.45
N SER A 44 -3.58 -2.65 -4.58
CA SER A 44 -3.45 -3.74 -5.56
C SER A 44 -3.46 -3.23 -6.99
N SER A 45 -4.36 -2.29 -7.32
CA SER A 45 -4.41 -1.72 -8.67
C SER A 45 -3.17 -0.88 -8.98
N GLY A 46 -2.69 -0.12 -8.00
CA GLY A 46 -1.45 0.65 -8.16
C GLY A 46 -0.23 -0.23 -8.38
N PHE A 47 -0.16 -1.35 -7.67
CA PHE A 47 0.89 -2.36 -7.87
C PHE A 47 0.86 -2.89 -9.31
N ILE A 48 -0.31 -3.33 -9.78
CA ILE A 48 -0.46 -3.86 -11.15
C ILE A 48 -0.04 -2.79 -12.17
N ARG A 49 -0.51 -1.56 -11.99
CA ARG A 49 -0.21 -0.46 -12.91
C ARG A 49 1.29 -0.20 -13.02
N ILE A 50 1.98 -0.12 -11.88
CA ILE A 50 3.42 0.19 -11.86
C ILE A 50 4.24 -0.99 -12.38
N MET A 51 3.94 -2.21 -11.91
CA MET A 51 4.74 -3.38 -12.28
C MET A 51 4.66 -3.74 -13.76
N THR A 52 3.61 -3.33 -14.45
CA THR A 52 3.42 -3.60 -15.89
C THR A 52 3.78 -2.40 -16.76
N HIS A 53 4.27 -1.30 -16.19
CA HIS A 53 4.46 -0.05 -16.91
C HIS A 53 5.89 0.09 -17.45
N ARG A 54 6.04 0.04 -18.77
CA ARG A 54 7.34 0.11 -19.47
C ARG A 54 8.13 1.39 -19.21
N ARG A 55 7.43 2.50 -18.92
CA ARG A 55 8.09 3.79 -18.69
C ARG A 55 8.56 3.97 -17.26
N ILE A 56 8.07 3.13 -16.35
CA ILE A 56 8.41 3.21 -14.92
C ILE A 56 9.50 2.20 -14.57
N LEU A 57 9.37 0.95 -15.05
CA LEU A 57 10.32 -0.12 -14.75
C LEU A 57 11.12 -0.50 -15.99
N GLU A 58 12.41 -0.78 -15.79
CA GLU A 58 13.27 -1.31 -16.85
C GLU A 58 12.80 -2.70 -17.30
N GLU A 59 12.40 -3.53 -16.36
CA GLU A 59 11.93 -4.88 -16.62
C GLU A 59 10.52 -5.09 -16.06
N PRO A 60 9.50 -4.54 -16.75
CA PRO A 60 8.12 -4.74 -16.30
C PRO A 60 7.72 -6.20 -16.45
N ILE A 61 6.79 -6.64 -15.60
CA ILE A 61 6.21 -7.98 -15.71
C ILE A 61 4.97 -7.94 -16.60
N SER A 62 4.51 -9.11 -17.03
CA SER A 62 3.27 -9.21 -17.80
C SER A 62 2.05 -8.88 -16.91
N PRO A 63 0.94 -8.39 -17.50
CA PRO A 63 -0.29 -8.25 -16.75
C PRO A 63 -0.74 -9.55 -16.08
N GLU A 64 -0.58 -10.67 -16.76
CA GLU A 64 -0.92 -12.00 -16.22
C GLU A 64 -0.15 -12.29 -14.93
N ASP A 65 1.17 -12.06 -14.94
CA ASP A 65 2.01 -12.29 -13.76
C ASP A 65 1.63 -11.36 -12.61
N ALA A 66 1.36 -10.09 -12.89
CA ALA A 66 0.93 -9.14 -11.87
C ALA A 66 -0.41 -9.55 -11.24
N ILE A 67 -1.36 -10.00 -12.05
CA ILE A 67 -2.66 -10.48 -11.57
C ILE A 67 -2.49 -11.73 -10.70
N ASP A 68 -1.64 -12.66 -11.12
CA ASP A 68 -1.39 -13.89 -10.37
C ASP A 68 -0.79 -13.59 -9.00
N LEU A 69 0.11 -12.61 -8.91
CA LEU A 69 0.67 -12.16 -7.63
C LEU A 69 -0.43 -11.63 -6.70
N VAL A 70 -1.28 -10.75 -7.19
CA VAL A 70 -2.39 -10.21 -6.38
C VAL A 70 -3.31 -11.33 -5.91
N ARG A 71 -3.67 -12.26 -6.78
CA ARG A 71 -4.48 -13.43 -6.39
C ARG A 71 -3.81 -14.25 -5.29
N SER A 72 -2.50 -14.43 -5.38
CA SER A 72 -1.76 -15.17 -4.36
C SER A 72 -1.83 -14.51 -2.99
N TRP A 73 -1.80 -13.16 -2.95
CA TRP A 73 -1.97 -12.44 -1.68
C TRP A 73 -3.37 -12.61 -1.11
N LEU A 74 -4.38 -12.50 -1.98
CA LEU A 74 -5.79 -12.63 -1.55
C LEU A 74 -6.10 -14.03 -1.03
N ASP A 75 -5.35 -15.05 -1.43
CA ASP A 75 -5.50 -16.41 -0.94
C ASP A 75 -4.88 -16.63 0.45
N GLN A 76 -4.07 -15.69 0.94
CA GLN A 76 -3.44 -15.84 2.25
C GLN A 76 -4.46 -15.61 3.39
N PRO A 77 -4.44 -16.46 4.43
CA PRO A 77 -5.41 -16.33 5.53
C PRO A 77 -5.36 -14.97 6.25
N ALA A 78 -4.18 -14.34 6.31
CA ALA A 78 -4.02 -13.05 7.00
C ALA A 78 -4.62 -11.88 6.21
N VAL A 79 -4.87 -12.03 4.90
CA VAL A 79 -5.28 -10.93 4.03
C VAL A 79 -6.79 -10.81 3.92
N VAL A 80 -7.29 -9.59 4.09
CA VAL A 80 -8.68 -9.22 3.83
C VAL A 80 -8.70 -8.06 2.84
N ILE A 81 -9.71 -8.00 1.99
CA ILE A 81 -9.94 -6.85 1.11
C ILE A 81 -10.47 -5.72 1.98
N LEU A 82 -9.76 -4.59 1.98
CA LEU A 82 -10.14 -3.43 2.79
C LEU A 82 -10.90 -2.43 1.92
N GLU A 83 -12.17 -2.21 2.25
CA GLU A 83 -13.03 -1.30 1.52
C GLU A 83 -13.38 -0.08 2.39
N PRO A 84 -13.70 1.06 1.75
CA PRO A 84 -14.15 2.24 2.49
C PRO A 84 -15.41 1.97 3.31
N GLY A 85 -15.39 2.40 4.57
CA GLY A 85 -16.54 2.36 5.46
C GLY A 85 -17.22 3.73 5.57
N PRO A 86 -18.13 3.87 6.53
CA PRO A 86 -18.96 5.09 6.65
C PRO A 86 -18.18 6.35 7.03
N ARG A 87 -17.00 6.22 7.62
CA ARG A 87 -16.16 7.36 8.01
C ARG A 87 -15.16 7.78 6.94
N PHE A 88 -14.99 6.95 5.91
CA PHE A 88 -13.93 7.16 4.91
C PHE A 88 -14.06 8.52 4.21
N ALA A 89 -15.25 8.86 3.72
CA ALA A 89 -15.45 10.10 2.96
C ALA A 89 -15.02 11.33 3.74
N GLY A 90 -15.46 11.45 5.00
CA GLY A 90 -15.07 12.55 5.85
C GLY A 90 -13.57 12.62 6.10
N LEU A 91 -12.96 11.51 6.45
CA LEU A 91 -11.52 11.43 6.69
C LEU A 91 -10.70 11.80 5.44
N PHE A 92 -11.04 11.21 4.31
CA PHE A 92 -10.33 11.44 3.05
C PHE A 92 -10.42 12.90 2.59
N LEU A 93 -11.62 13.44 2.54
CA LEU A 93 -11.85 14.81 2.07
C LEU A 93 -11.24 15.85 3.03
N ASP A 94 -11.33 15.62 4.35
CA ASP A 94 -10.69 16.47 5.34
C ASP A 94 -9.17 16.47 5.22
N TYR A 95 -8.55 15.33 4.93
CA TYR A 95 -7.11 15.28 4.72
C TYR A 95 -6.69 16.13 3.52
N LEU A 96 -7.39 16.03 2.40
CA LEU A 96 -7.07 16.83 1.22
C LEU A 96 -7.29 18.33 1.48
N GLU A 97 -8.33 18.68 2.20
CA GLU A 97 -8.61 20.07 2.56
C GLU A 97 -7.50 20.66 3.45
N LYS A 98 -7.07 19.92 4.47
CA LYS A 98 -6.00 20.36 5.38
C LYS A 98 -4.64 20.47 4.68
N LEU A 99 -4.34 19.56 3.74
CA LEU A 99 -3.10 19.63 2.98
C LEU A 99 -3.09 20.81 2.01
N GLY A 100 -4.26 21.30 1.61
CA GLY A 100 -4.39 22.39 0.65
C GLY A 100 -3.93 22.01 -0.77
N THR A 101 -3.74 20.72 -1.01
CA THR A 101 -3.32 20.19 -2.29
C THR A 101 -3.84 18.76 -2.43
N ALA A 102 -3.88 18.27 -3.64
CA ALA A 102 -4.28 16.90 -3.93
C ALA A 102 -3.21 16.24 -4.82
N GLY A 103 -3.44 16.16 -6.13
CA GLY A 103 -2.42 15.65 -7.05
C GLY A 103 -1.85 14.31 -6.60
N ASP A 104 -0.54 14.27 -6.46
CA ASP A 104 0.19 13.06 -6.07
C ASP A 104 -0.12 12.57 -4.65
N LEU A 105 -0.65 13.45 -3.79
CA LEU A 105 -1.04 13.09 -2.42
C LEU A 105 -2.45 12.49 -2.34
N THR A 106 -3.19 12.44 -3.44
CA THR A 106 -4.57 11.92 -3.45
C THR A 106 -4.61 10.45 -3.07
N THR A 107 -3.73 9.62 -3.64
CA THR A 107 -3.63 8.21 -3.30
C THR A 107 -3.20 8.01 -1.85
N ASP A 108 -2.23 8.81 -1.39
CA ASP A 108 -1.75 8.74 0.00
C ASP A 108 -2.87 9.09 0.98
N ALA A 109 -3.69 10.11 0.66
CA ALA A 109 -4.83 10.49 1.48
C ALA A 109 -5.88 9.38 1.57
N GLN A 110 -6.10 8.62 0.47
CA GLN A 110 -7.00 7.46 0.50
C GLN A 110 -6.48 6.39 1.45
N LEU A 111 -5.20 6.06 1.35
CA LEU A 111 -4.57 5.07 2.22
C LEU A 111 -4.60 5.49 3.68
N ALA A 112 -4.29 6.77 3.95
CA ALA A 112 -4.34 7.31 5.31
C ALA A 112 -5.75 7.22 5.90
N ALA A 113 -6.76 7.60 5.12
CA ALA A 113 -8.17 7.55 5.57
C ALA A 113 -8.62 6.12 5.86
N LEU A 114 -8.26 5.16 5.00
CA LEU A 114 -8.58 3.74 5.22
C LEU A 114 -7.91 3.21 6.48
N ALA A 115 -6.64 3.54 6.69
CA ALA A 115 -5.91 3.09 7.85
C ALA A 115 -6.50 3.69 9.14
N VAL A 116 -6.78 4.98 9.15
CA VAL A 116 -7.37 5.65 10.33
C VAL A 116 -8.76 5.12 10.63
N GLU A 117 -9.59 4.94 9.62
CA GLU A 117 -10.94 4.39 9.79
C GLU A 117 -10.92 3.02 10.48
N ASN A 118 -9.94 2.21 10.17
CA ASN A 118 -9.82 0.85 10.67
C ASN A 118 -8.85 0.73 11.86
N GLN A 119 -8.36 1.85 12.38
CA GLN A 119 -7.37 1.87 13.45
C GLN A 119 -6.15 0.96 13.11
N ALA A 120 -5.79 0.95 11.84
CA ALA A 120 -4.70 0.14 11.32
C ALA A 120 -3.39 0.93 11.30
N GLU A 121 -2.29 0.19 11.19
CA GLU A 121 -0.97 0.75 10.98
C GLU A 121 -0.67 0.77 9.48
N LEU A 122 -0.35 1.94 8.93
CA LEU A 122 0.05 2.05 7.53
C LEU A 122 1.55 1.78 7.42
N HIS A 123 1.92 0.86 6.57
CA HIS A 123 3.33 0.59 6.27
C HIS A 123 3.70 1.21 4.93
N SER A 124 4.70 2.09 4.94
CA SER A 124 5.20 2.78 3.75
C SER A 124 6.63 3.25 3.95
N ASN A 125 7.38 3.32 2.87
CA ASN A 125 8.71 3.94 2.83
C ASN A 125 8.65 5.45 2.56
N ASP A 126 7.45 6.01 2.37
CA ASP A 126 7.26 7.42 2.02
C ASP A 126 7.04 8.28 3.26
N THR A 127 7.96 9.22 3.50
CA THR A 127 7.89 10.14 4.65
C THR A 127 6.72 11.13 4.57
N ASP A 128 6.09 11.31 3.41
CA ASP A 128 4.91 12.17 3.27
C ASP A 128 3.74 11.72 4.17
N PHE A 129 3.72 10.47 4.58
CA PHE A 129 2.67 9.98 5.48
C PHE A 129 2.72 10.61 6.88
N SER A 130 3.85 11.21 7.26
CA SER A 130 3.93 11.98 8.50
C SER A 130 3.01 13.22 8.52
N ARG A 131 2.52 13.64 7.36
CA ARG A 131 1.64 14.82 7.20
C ARG A 131 0.19 14.56 7.57
N PHE A 132 -0.20 13.30 7.78
CA PHE A 132 -1.60 12.95 8.04
C PHE A 132 -1.86 12.81 9.53
N ASP A 133 -2.63 13.72 10.09
CA ASP A 133 -2.94 13.72 11.54
C ASP A 133 -3.72 12.47 11.95
N GLY A 134 -3.31 11.86 13.05
CA GLY A 134 -3.97 10.68 13.60
C GLY A 134 -3.59 9.37 12.94
N LEU A 135 -2.79 9.41 11.88
CA LEU A 135 -2.32 8.21 11.19
C LEU A 135 -1.18 7.56 11.97
N ARG A 136 -1.26 6.25 12.18
CA ARG A 136 -0.13 5.45 12.66
C ARG A 136 0.64 4.94 11.44
N TRP A 137 1.72 5.62 11.13
CA TRP A 137 2.59 5.27 10.01
C TRP A 137 3.89 4.66 10.52
N ARG A 138 4.33 3.62 9.84
CA ARG A 138 5.61 2.96 10.10
C ARG A 138 6.33 2.66 8.79
N ASN A 139 7.64 2.89 8.77
CA ASN A 139 8.49 2.40 7.69
C ASN A 139 9.12 1.07 8.13
N PRO A 140 8.67 -0.06 7.58
CA PRO A 140 9.16 -1.37 8.03
C PRO A 140 10.57 -1.69 7.54
N LEU A 141 11.13 -0.85 6.65
CA LEU A 141 12.47 -1.05 6.09
C LEU A 141 13.57 -0.34 6.89
N LYS A 142 13.19 0.29 7.98
CA LYS A 142 14.15 0.99 8.85
C LYS A 142 14.17 0.40 10.24
#